data_ca903c0df06418390c4398040119ff95
#
_entry.id   ca903c0df06418390c4398040119ff95
#
_cell.length_a   1.000
_cell.length_b   1.000
_cell.length_c   1.000
_cell.angle_alpha   90.00
_cell.angle_beta   90.00
_cell.angle_gamma   90.00
#
_symmetry.space_group_name_H-M   'P 1'
#
loop_
_entity.id
_entity.type
_entity.pdbx_description
1 polymer ?
#
loop_
_entity_poly.entity_id
_entity_poly.type
_entity_poly.pdbx_seq_one_letter_code
_entity_poly.pdbx_strand_id
1 'polypeptide(L)'
;MVDYGLEGRVVIITGANNPQGIGAATAVAFAKQGALPALVYKKVRRPFDESRTGENGPDRYYKSNAGDASEVESRLKETGARCLVLERDISDEAQVLEIFRETLERFGRVDVLVNNAATDDENGNDTIETVTGQVIDDTFAVNVRGSLLMTREFVKHCRGFGRVINLSTDSAQVFAGQITYGASKATLEALTRSVAMEVGRHGITVNCIAPGPTQTGWIDSKLEQLVLPAIPMGKLVSPQDIAQTILFLASEQAGMLTGQVIKVSGGHAL
;
A
#
# COMPACT_ATOMS: atom_id res chain seq x y z
N MET A 1 -5.15 19.96 -15.37
CA MET A 1 -4.85 18.70 -14.63
C MET A 1 -3.68 18.04 -15.35
N VAL A 2 -2.72 17.47 -14.63
CA VAL A 2 -1.61 16.74 -15.27
C VAL A 2 -2.18 15.44 -15.83
N ASP A 3 -1.94 15.17 -17.12
CA ASP A 3 -2.27 13.88 -17.72
C ASP A 3 -1.13 12.89 -17.44
N TYR A 4 -1.45 11.83 -16.72
CA TYR A 4 -0.51 10.76 -16.39
C TYR A 4 -0.55 9.57 -17.36
N GLY A 5 -1.41 9.60 -18.39
CA GLY A 5 -1.60 8.49 -19.33
C GLY A 5 -2.26 7.27 -18.70
N LEU A 6 -3.13 7.48 -17.69
CA LEU A 6 -3.72 6.41 -16.89
C LEU A 6 -5.20 6.12 -17.25
N GLU A 7 -5.79 6.84 -18.18
CA GLU A 7 -7.16 6.59 -18.63
C GLU A 7 -7.32 5.16 -19.16
N GLY A 8 -8.33 4.45 -18.66
CA GLY A 8 -8.61 3.04 -19.01
C GLY A 8 -7.58 2.02 -18.49
N ARG A 9 -6.53 2.44 -17.78
CA ARG A 9 -5.58 1.52 -17.16
C ARG A 9 -6.20 0.83 -15.94
N VAL A 10 -5.92 -0.45 -15.79
CA VAL A 10 -6.39 -1.25 -14.65
C VAL A 10 -5.33 -1.27 -13.57
N VAL A 11 -5.71 -0.85 -12.36
CA VAL A 11 -4.82 -0.84 -11.20
C VAL A 11 -5.34 -1.75 -10.09
N ILE A 12 -4.54 -2.72 -9.66
CA ILE A 12 -4.80 -3.52 -8.46
C ILE A 12 -4.13 -2.81 -7.27
N ILE A 13 -4.92 -2.55 -6.22
CA ILE A 13 -4.45 -1.88 -4.99
C ILE A 13 -4.78 -2.78 -3.80
N THR A 14 -3.75 -3.26 -3.10
CA THR A 14 -3.93 -4.12 -1.91
C THR A 14 -4.02 -3.28 -0.64
N GLY A 15 -4.81 -3.74 0.37
CA GLY A 15 -5.02 -3.03 1.63
C GLY A 15 -5.83 -1.74 1.46
N ALA A 16 -6.95 -1.80 0.74
CA ALA A 16 -7.68 -0.61 0.28
C ALA A 16 -9.04 -0.38 0.99
N ASN A 17 -9.32 -1.05 2.11
CA ASN A 17 -10.60 -0.91 2.83
C ASN A 17 -10.64 0.24 3.86
N ASN A 18 -9.50 0.69 4.41
CA ASN A 18 -9.48 1.83 5.32
C ASN A 18 -9.74 3.15 4.56
N PRO A 19 -10.86 3.86 4.82
CA PRO A 19 -11.21 5.08 4.08
C PRO A 19 -10.23 6.24 4.26
N GLN A 20 -9.43 6.22 5.35
CA GLN A 20 -8.38 7.20 5.63
C GLN A 20 -6.99 6.68 5.23
N GLY A 21 -6.90 5.45 4.69
CA GLY A 21 -5.64 4.81 4.34
C GLY A 21 -5.05 5.27 3.01
N ILE A 22 -3.78 4.95 2.83
CA ILE A 22 -3.04 5.21 1.59
C ILE A 22 -3.70 4.48 0.41
N GLY A 23 -4.16 3.22 0.60
CA GLY A 23 -4.83 2.45 -0.44
C GLY A 23 -6.09 3.11 -0.97
N ALA A 24 -6.95 3.63 -0.07
CA ALA A 24 -8.17 4.36 -0.44
C ALA A 24 -7.85 5.67 -1.18
N ALA A 25 -6.91 6.47 -0.66
CA ALA A 25 -6.48 7.71 -1.30
C ALA A 25 -5.91 7.45 -2.70
N THR A 26 -5.11 6.38 -2.85
CA THR A 26 -4.57 5.93 -4.13
C THR A 26 -5.68 5.55 -5.10
N ALA A 27 -6.64 4.74 -4.68
CA ALA A 27 -7.76 4.33 -5.52
C ALA A 27 -8.54 5.53 -6.07
N VAL A 28 -8.88 6.48 -5.20
CA VAL A 28 -9.57 7.72 -5.60
C VAL A 28 -8.72 8.57 -6.56
N ALA A 29 -7.41 8.64 -6.33
CA ALA A 29 -6.50 9.38 -7.20
C ALA A 29 -6.43 8.76 -8.60
N PHE A 30 -6.33 7.43 -8.72
CA PHE A 30 -6.39 6.73 -10.00
C PHE A 30 -7.75 6.89 -10.70
N ALA A 31 -8.84 6.76 -9.96
CA ALA A 31 -10.20 6.94 -10.50
C ALA A 31 -10.38 8.33 -11.14
N LYS A 32 -9.86 9.39 -10.50
CA LYS A 32 -9.87 10.76 -11.04
C LYS A 32 -9.05 10.93 -12.32
N GLN A 33 -8.14 10.00 -12.62
CA GLN A 33 -7.38 9.95 -13.87
C GLN A 33 -8.03 9.02 -14.92
N GLY A 34 -9.27 8.57 -14.70
CA GLY A 34 -9.98 7.67 -15.61
C GLY A 34 -9.51 6.20 -15.55
N ALA A 35 -8.69 5.84 -14.59
CA ALA A 35 -8.26 4.45 -14.39
C ALA A 35 -9.38 3.58 -13.77
N LEU A 36 -9.20 2.27 -13.82
CA LEU A 36 -10.15 1.25 -13.36
C LEU A 36 -9.58 0.52 -12.12
N PRO A 37 -9.91 0.96 -10.89
CA PRO A 37 -9.38 0.34 -9.69
C PRO A 37 -9.98 -1.04 -9.40
N ALA A 38 -9.13 -2.01 -9.06
CA ALA A 38 -9.47 -3.25 -8.38
C ALA A 38 -8.95 -3.17 -6.94
N LEU A 39 -9.86 -3.01 -5.99
CA LEU A 39 -9.57 -2.92 -4.57
C LEU A 39 -9.47 -4.32 -3.99
N VAL A 40 -8.34 -4.64 -3.38
CA VAL A 40 -8.13 -5.91 -2.67
C VAL A 40 -7.93 -5.61 -1.20
N TYR A 41 -8.66 -6.31 -0.33
CA TYR A 41 -8.54 -6.14 1.11
C TYR A 41 -8.86 -7.43 1.85
N LYS A 42 -8.40 -7.50 3.09
CA LYS A 42 -8.82 -8.49 4.09
C LYS A 42 -9.30 -7.73 5.32
N LYS A 43 -10.41 -8.14 5.90
CA LYS A 43 -10.85 -7.61 7.20
C LYS A 43 -9.89 -8.07 8.29
N VAL A 44 -9.19 -7.14 8.90
CA VAL A 44 -8.27 -7.39 10.02
C VAL A 44 -8.98 -7.03 11.31
N ARG A 45 -9.42 -8.05 12.05
CA ARG A 45 -10.14 -7.85 13.31
C ARG A 45 -9.16 -7.80 14.46
N ARG A 46 -8.96 -6.62 15.03
CA ARG A 46 -8.25 -6.37 16.27
C ARG A 46 -9.21 -5.78 17.30
N PRO A 47 -9.03 -6.03 18.61
CA PRO A 47 -9.83 -5.40 19.64
C PRO A 47 -9.71 -3.87 19.57
N PHE A 48 -10.82 -3.16 19.74
CA PHE A 48 -10.85 -1.70 19.84
C PHE A 48 -12.00 -1.24 20.75
N ASP A 49 -11.88 -0.04 21.31
CA ASP A 49 -12.91 0.61 22.13
C ASP A 49 -13.80 1.47 21.24
N GLU A 50 -15.06 1.09 21.07
CA GLU A 50 -16.04 1.79 20.22
C GLU A 50 -16.21 3.26 20.63
N SER A 51 -16.12 3.57 21.93
CA SER A 51 -16.29 4.96 22.44
C SER A 51 -15.15 5.89 22.02
N ARG A 52 -14.00 5.36 21.60
CA ARG A 52 -12.80 6.10 21.21
C ARG A 52 -12.61 6.20 19.70
N THR A 53 -13.49 5.61 18.91
CA THR A 53 -13.36 5.60 17.44
C THR A 53 -13.73 6.93 16.76
N GLY A 54 -14.26 7.90 17.50
CA GLY A 54 -14.62 9.23 16.99
C GLY A 54 -13.40 10.10 16.62
N GLU A 55 -12.25 9.86 17.24
CA GLU A 55 -11.00 10.57 17.02
C GLU A 55 -9.94 9.68 16.39
N ASN A 56 -8.89 10.28 15.79
CA ASN A 56 -7.77 9.52 15.29
C ASN A 56 -7.03 8.82 16.42
N GLY A 57 -6.57 7.61 16.17
CA GLY A 57 -5.87 6.76 17.12
C GLY A 57 -6.03 5.27 16.78
N PRO A 58 -5.42 4.38 17.57
CA PRO A 58 -5.46 2.93 17.33
C PRO A 58 -6.88 2.38 17.19
N ASP A 59 -7.83 2.80 18.06
CA ASP A 59 -9.19 2.28 18.06
C ASP A 59 -9.92 2.59 16.74
N ARG A 60 -9.81 3.83 16.24
CA ARG A 60 -10.36 4.22 14.94
C ARG A 60 -9.73 3.44 13.79
N TYR A 61 -8.41 3.31 13.82
CA TYR A 61 -7.68 2.58 12.79
C TYR A 61 -8.07 1.11 12.75
N TYR A 62 -8.16 0.43 13.90
CA TYR A 62 -8.59 -0.96 13.99
C TYR A 62 -10.02 -1.15 13.53
N LYS A 63 -10.95 -0.27 13.93
CA LYS A 63 -12.33 -0.28 13.43
C LYS A 63 -12.37 -0.18 11.91
N SER A 64 -11.61 0.74 11.33
CA SER A 64 -11.56 0.95 9.87
C SER A 64 -11.04 -0.29 9.15
N ASN A 65 -9.99 -0.94 9.66
CA ASN A 65 -9.43 -2.15 9.05
C ASN A 65 -10.31 -3.40 9.26
N ALA A 66 -11.17 -3.42 10.28
CA ALA A 66 -12.15 -4.48 10.51
C ALA A 66 -13.38 -4.35 9.58
N GLY A 67 -13.58 -3.18 8.98
CA GLY A 67 -14.65 -2.88 8.04
C GLY A 67 -14.41 -3.44 6.64
N ASP A 68 -15.42 -3.36 5.81
CA ASP A 68 -15.32 -3.62 4.39
C ASP A 68 -14.89 -2.36 3.59
N ALA A 69 -14.80 -2.49 2.26
CA ALA A 69 -14.41 -1.38 1.40
C ALA A 69 -15.60 -0.55 0.87
N SER A 70 -16.79 -0.68 1.42
CA SER A 70 -18.02 -0.05 0.90
C SER A 70 -17.94 1.48 0.84
N GLU A 71 -17.35 2.11 1.87
CA GLU A 71 -17.15 3.57 1.88
C GLU A 71 -16.17 3.99 0.78
N VAL A 72 -15.09 3.24 0.57
CA VAL A 72 -14.12 3.53 -0.51
C VAL A 72 -14.77 3.32 -1.86
N GLU A 73 -15.53 2.24 -2.05
CA GLU A 73 -16.30 1.98 -3.26
C GLU A 73 -17.29 3.10 -3.58
N SER A 74 -18.00 3.64 -2.58
CA SER A 74 -18.89 4.79 -2.75
C SER A 74 -18.14 6.01 -3.29
N ARG A 75 -16.99 6.34 -2.70
CA ARG A 75 -16.14 7.46 -3.18
C ARG A 75 -15.66 7.26 -4.62
N LEU A 76 -15.39 6.02 -5.04
CA LEU A 76 -15.04 5.72 -6.43
C LEU A 76 -16.24 5.92 -7.36
N LYS A 77 -17.43 5.48 -6.97
CA LYS A 77 -18.67 5.71 -7.74
C LYS A 77 -18.97 7.18 -7.94
N GLU A 78 -18.70 8.04 -6.96
CA GLU A 78 -18.83 9.51 -7.06
C GLU A 78 -17.93 10.11 -8.16
N THR A 79 -16.78 9.48 -8.48
CA THR A 79 -15.92 9.90 -9.58
C THR A 79 -16.42 9.43 -10.96
N GLY A 80 -17.45 8.58 -11.01
CA GLY A 80 -17.90 7.91 -12.24
C GLY A 80 -17.07 6.68 -12.62
N ALA A 81 -16.06 6.31 -11.85
CA ALA A 81 -15.18 5.21 -12.19
C ALA A 81 -15.87 3.84 -11.97
N ARG A 82 -15.63 2.91 -12.90
CA ARG A 82 -15.95 1.49 -12.68
C ARG A 82 -14.82 0.89 -11.82
N CYS A 83 -15.20 0.15 -10.79
CA CYS A 83 -14.25 -0.55 -9.93
C CYS A 83 -14.62 -2.03 -9.74
N LEU A 84 -13.69 -2.78 -9.18
CA LEU A 84 -13.87 -4.13 -8.66
C LEU A 84 -13.46 -4.13 -7.19
N VAL A 85 -14.19 -4.84 -6.33
CA VAL A 85 -13.91 -4.91 -4.89
C VAL A 85 -13.84 -6.37 -4.47
N LEU A 86 -12.69 -6.78 -3.93
CA LEU A 86 -12.38 -8.17 -3.61
C LEU A 86 -11.91 -8.30 -2.15
N GLU A 87 -12.66 -9.03 -1.34
CA GLU A 87 -12.19 -9.45 -0.01
C GLU A 87 -11.34 -10.71 -0.18
N ARG A 88 -10.01 -10.55 -0.17
CA ARG A 88 -9.02 -11.62 -0.38
C ARG A 88 -7.77 -11.41 0.48
N ASP A 89 -7.19 -12.52 0.91
CA ASP A 89 -5.93 -12.55 1.65
C ASP A 89 -4.75 -12.77 0.70
N ILE A 90 -3.87 -11.79 0.57
CA ILE A 90 -2.69 -11.89 -0.31
C ILE A 90 -1.62 -12.86 0.23
N SER A 91 -1.68 -13.24 1.50
CA SER A 91 -0.78 -14.25 2.06
C SER A 91 -1.14 -15.68 1.61
N ASP A 92 -2.33 -15.88 1.04
CA ASP A 92 -2.83 -17.13 0.48
C ASP A 92 -2.65 -17.12 -1.05
N GLU A 93 -1.80 -18.02 -1.56
CA GLU A 93 -1.48 -18.08 -2.98
C GLU A 93 -2.71 -18.39 -3.86
N ALA A 94 -3.63 -19.24 -3.40
CA ALA A 94 -4.85 -19.53 -4.15
C ALA A 94 -5.72 -18.29 -4.31
N GLN A 95 -5.86 -17.48 -3.26
CA GLN A 95 -6.60 -16.23 -3.32
C GLN A 95 -5.91 -15.18 -4.19
N VAL A 96 -4.57 -15.16 -4.24
CA VAL A 96 -3.83 -14.30 -5.17
C VAL A 96 -4.18 -14.66 -6.62
N LEU A 97 -4.25 -15.94 -6.97
CA LEU A 97 -4.65 -16.37 -8.31
C LEU A 97 -6.09 -15.92 -8.64
N GLU A 98 -7.01 -16.00 -7.67
CA GLU A 98 -8.40 -15.53 -7.84
C GLU A 98 -8.46 -14.01 -8.08
N ILE A 99 -7.65 -13.20 -7.38
CA ILE A 99 -7.59 -11.75 -7.60
C ILE A 99 -7.30 -11.42 -9.07
N PHE A 100 -6.29 -12.08 -9.65
CA PHE A 100 -5.93 -11.84 -11.05
C PHE A 100 -6.98 -12.39 -12.02
N ARG A 101 -7.52 -13.59 -11.76
CA ARG A 101 -8.59 -14.16 -12.57
C ARG A 101 -9.79 -13.20 -12.64
N GLU A 102 -10.31 -12.76 -11.49
CA GLU A 102 -11.49 -11.88 -11.42
C GLU A 102 -11.20 -10.49 -12.02
N THR A 103 -9.99 -9.96 -11.83
CA THR A 103 -9.58 -8.68 -12.44
C THR A 103 -9.54 -8.79 -13.96
N LEU A 104 -8.98 -9.88 -14.50
CA LEU A 104 -8.91 -10.11 -15.93
C LEU A 104 -10.29 -10.40 -16.55
N GLU A 105 -11.13 -11.16 -15.86
CA GLU A 105 -12.52 -11.39 -16.28
C GLU A 105 -13.32 -10.07 -16.35
N ARG A 106 -13.11 -9.16 -15.39
CA ARG A 106 -13.82 -7.90 -15.28
C ARG A 106 -13.35 -6.84 -16.26
N PHE A 107 -12.02 -6.74 -16.49
CA PHE A 107 -11.41 -5.62 -17.20
C PHE A 107 -10.56 -6.04 -18.42
N GLY A 108 -10.25 -7.32 -18.57
CA GLY A 108 -9.47 -7.84 -19.69
C GLY A 108 -7.95 -7.58 -19.64
N ARG A 109 -7.47 -6.84 -18.62
CA ARG A 109 -6.07 -6.43 -18.50
C ARG A 109 -5.67 -6.10 -17.06
N VAL A 110 -4.38 -5.96 -16.83
CA VAL A 110 -3.80 -5.37 -15.63
C VAL A 110 -2.55 -4.56 -16.03
N ASP A 111 -2.45 -3.31 -15.54
CA ASP A 111 -1.41 -2.34 -15.95
C ASP A 111 -0.56 -1.85 -14.76
N VAL A 112 -1.18 -1.74 -13.60
CA VAL A 112 -0.53 -1.22 -12.39
C VAL A 112 -0.84 -2.14 -11.21
N LEU A 113 0.18 -2.40 -10.40
CA LEU A 113 0.05 -3.07 -9.12
C LEU A 113 0.60 -2.17 -8.01
N VAL A 114 -0.21 -1.91 -6.99
CA VAL A 114 0.20 -1.21 -5.77
C VAL A 114 0.15 -2.18 -4.60
N ASN A 115 1.32 -2.66 -4.17
CA ASN A 115 1.50 -3.50 -2.99
C ASN A 115 1.49 -2.60 -1.74
N ASN A 116 0.30 -2.28 -1.26
CA ASN A 116 0.09 -1.41 -0.09
C ASN A 116 -0.34 -2.18 1.17
N ALA A 117 -0.96 -3.35 1.04
CA ALA A 117 -1.33 -4.17 2.19
C ALA A 117 -0.12 -4.48 3.06
N ALA A 118 -0.30 -4.33 4.36
CA ALA A 118 0.72 -4.64 5.36
C ALA A 118 0.08 -5.03 6.68
N THR A 119 0.82 -5.78 7.48
CA THR A 119 0.52 -6.07 8.88
C THR A 119 1.78 -5.87 9.72
N ASP A 120 1.57 -5.67 11.00
CA ASP A 120 2.57 -5.59 12.07
C ASP A 120 2.14 -6.47 13.23
N ASP A 121 2.90 -6.52 14.32
CA ASP A 121 2.45 -7.17 15.56
C ASP A 121 1.16 -6.53 16.09
N GLU A 122 0.28 -7.34 16.68
CA GLU A 122 -1.00 -6.88 17.26
C GLU A 122 -0.83 -5.77 18.31
N ASN A 123 0.28 -5.82 19.06
CA ASN A 123 0.61 -4.82 20.05
C ASN A 123 1.42 -3.64 19.47
N GLY A 124 1.82 -3.72 18.20
CA GLY A 124 2.64 -2.72 17.52
C GLY A 124 4.03 -2.55 18.13
N ASN A 125 4.52 -3.55 18.89
CA ASN A 125 5.78 -3.48 19.63
C ASN A 125 6.44 -4.86 19.71
N ASP A 126 7.25 -5.21 18.71
CA ASP A 126 8.07 -6.41 18.66
C ASP A 126 9.56 -6.05 18.83
N THR A 127 10.05 -6.20 20.06
CA THR A 127 11.48 -6.03 20.37
C THR A 127 12.22 -7.37 20.22
N ILE A 128 13.56 -7.33 20.25
CA ILE A 128 14.36 -8.56 20.21
C ILE A 128 14.08 -9.49 21.41
N GLU A 129 13.57 -8.93 22.51
CA GLU A 129 13.24 -9.71 23.71
C GLU A 129 11.82 -10.29 23.67
N THR A 130 10.90 -9.70 22.89
CA THR A 130 9.48 -10.03 22.90
C THR A 130 8.99 -10.69 21.61
N VAL A 131 9.75 -10.58 20.51
CA VAL A 131 9.35 -11.14 19.20
C VAL A 131 9.15 -12.66 19.29
N THR A 132 8.07 -13.12 18.65
CA THR A 132 7.73 -14.55 18.57
C THR A 132 7.84 -15.05 17.13
N GLY A 133 8.03 -16.37 16.94
CA GLY A 133 8.02 -17.00 15.62
C GLY A 133 6.73 -16.69 14.85
N GLN A 134 5.58 -16.69 15.57
CA GLN A 134 4.28 -16.40 14.93
C GLN A 134 4.22 -14.97 14.37
N VAL A 135 4.68 -13.96 15.12
CA VAL A 135 4.74 -12.55 14.65
C VAL A 135 5.64 -12.43 13.43
N ILE A 136 6.79 -13.11 13.42
CA ILE A 136 7.69 -13.14 12.26
C ILE A 136 6.96 -13.74 11.05
N ASP A 137 6.38 -14.93 11.20
CA ASP A 137 5.73 -15.66 10.12
C ASP A 137 4.55 -14.87 9.55
N ASP A 138 3.67 -14.33 10.39
CA ASP A 138 2.50 -13.57 9.95
C ASP A 138 2.89 -12.26 9.25
N THR A 139 3.85 -11.53 9.80
CA THR A 139 4.33 -10.28 9.19
C THR A 139 4.96 -10.53 7.82
N PHE A 140 5.85 -11.53 7.72
CA PHE A 140 6.49 -11.85 6.44
C PHE A 140 5.53 -12.51 5.45
N ALA A 141 4.53 -13.27 5.92
CA ALA A 141 3.52 -13.85 5.06
C ALA A 141 2.74 -12.79 4.28
N VAL A 142 2.34 -11.69 4.93
CA VAL A 142 1.61 -10.60 4.29
C VAL A 142 2.57 -9.65 3.56
N ASN A 143 3.54 -9.08 4.29
CA ASN A 143 4.33 -7.95 3.79
C ASN A 143 5.31 -8.37 2.68
N VAL A 144 5.87 -9.57 2.77
CA VAL A 144 6.91 -10.06 1.84
C VAL A 144 6.35 -11.07 0.86
N ARG A 145 5.91 -12.25 1.37
CA ARG A 145 5.42 -13.34 0.50
C ARG A 145 4.22 -12.89 -0.33
N GLY A 146 3.23 -12.25 0.30
CA GLY A 146 2.03 -11.76 -0.38
C GLY A 146 2.36 -10.74 -1.48
N SER A 147 3.19 -9.73 -1.18
CA SER A 147 3.63 -8.74 -2.17
C SER A 147 4.41 -9.38 -3.32
N LEU A 148 5.25 -10.39 -3.05
CA LEU A 148 6.01 -11.10 -4.07
C LEU A 148 5.10 -11.98 -4.95
N LEU A 149 4.12 -12.67 -4.36
CA LEU A 149 3.12 -13.46 -5.10
C LEU A 149 2.26 -12.57 -6.01
N MET A 150 1.79 -11.43 -5.50
CA MET A 150 1.06 -10.44 -6.30
C MET A 150 1.92 -9.92 -7.46
N THR A 151 3.20 -9.63 -7.23
CA THR A 151 4.13 -9.17 -8.26
C THR A 151 4.39 -10.27 -9.30
N ARG A 152 4.56 -11.52 -8.89
CA ARG A 152 4.72 -12.67 -9.79
C ARG A 152 3.53 -12.80 -10.76
N GLU A 153 2.31 -12.79 -10.22
CA GLU A 153 1.11 -12.90 -11.06
C GLU A 153 0.93 -11.66 -11.95
N PHE A 154 1.23 -10.46 -11.44
CA PHE A 154 1.23 -9.25 -12.25
C PHE A 154 2.13 -9.39 -13.48
N VAL A 155 3.37 -9.83 -13.32
CA VAL A 155 4.34 -10.02 -14.41
C VAL A 155 3.85 -11.07 -15.43
N LYS A 156 3.19 -12.13 -14.98
CA LYS A 156 2.60 -13.14 -15.89
C LYS A 156 1.48 -12.58 -16.77
N HIS A 157 0.71 -11.65 -16.27
CA HIS A 157 -0.51 -11.15 -16.92
C HIS A 157 -0.37 -9.76 -17.54
N CYS A 158 0.62 -8.97 -17.11
CA CYS A 158 0.88 -7.65 -17.68
C CYS A 158 1.35 -7.77 -19.13
N ARG A 159 0.88 -6.87 -20.01
CA ARG A 159 1.26 -6.82 -21.43
C ARG A 159 1.62 -5.41 -21.85
N GLY A 160 2.89 -5.21 -22.13
CA GLY A 160 3.46 -3.96 -22.68
C GLY A 160 3.72 -2.90 -21.62
N PHE A 161 2.71 -2.19 -21.17
CA PHE A 161 2.85 -1.17 -20.10
C PHE A 161 2.66 -1.83 -18.73
N GLY A 162 3.65 -1.74 -17.85
CA GLY A 162 3.57 -2.30 -16.49
C GLY A 162 4.21 -1.40 -15.43
N ARG A 163 3.54 -1.24 -14.30
CA ARG A 163 4.03 -0.47 -13.15
C ARG A 163 3.76 -1.23 -11.86
N VAL A 164 4.79 -1.51 -11.09
CA VAL A 164 4.69 -2.08 -9.74
C VAL A 164 5.20 -1.07 -8.74
N ILE A 165 4.38 -0.73 -7.76
CA ILE A 165 4.73 0.19 -6.68
C ILE A 165 4.58 -0.53 -5.35
N ASN A 166 5.68 -0.70 -4.62
CA ASN A 166 5.72 -1.27 -3.29
C ASN A 166 5.64 -0.16 -2.23
N LEU A 167 4.97 -0.41 -1.10
CA LEU A 167 4.93 0.51 0.04
C LEU A 167 5.84 -0.02 1.16
N SER A 168 6.96 0.69 1.39
CA SER A 168 7.88 0.50 2.52
C SER A 168 7.54 1.47 3.67
N THR A 169 8.53 1.93 4.39
CA THR A 169 8.53 3.01 5.39
C THR A 169 9.87 3.72 5.35
N ASP A 170 9.93 5.00 5.66
CA ASP A 170 11.18 5.76 5.66
C ASP A 170 12.18 5.28 6.72
N SER A 171 11.71 4.57 7.73
CA SER A 171 12.49 3.97 8.80
C SER A 171 12.80 2.49 8.62
N ALA A 172 12.60 1.92 7.42
CA ALA A 172 12.75 0.47 7.17
C ALA A 172 14.10 -0.12 7.60
N GLN A 173 15.16 0.67 7.58
CA GLN A 173 16.52 0.20 7.89
C GLN A 173 16.84 0.23 9.38
N VAL A 174 16.10 1.00 10.18
CA VAL A 174 16.26 1.11 11.63
C VAL A 174 14.88 1.31 12.27
N PHE A 175 14.29 0.24 12.73
CA PHE A 175 12.94 0.28 13.31
C PHE A 175 12.93 -0.39 14.69
N ALA A 176 13.53 0.28 15.67
CA ALA A 176 13.53 -0.20 17.06
C ALA A 176 12.10 -0.26 17.61
N GLY A 177 11.75 -1.35 18.28
CA GLY A 177 10.41 -1.59 18.84
C GLY A 177 9.43 -2.22 17.87
N GLN A 178 9.73 -2.28 16.57
CA GLN A 178 8.96 -2.98 15.53
C GLN A 178 9.92 -3.65 14.53
N ILE A 179 10.80 -4.52 15.07
CA ILE A 179 11.91 -5.09 14.29
C ILE A 179 11.45 -5.97 13.14
N THR A 180 10.36 -6.73 13.33
CA THR A 180 9.82 -7.62 12.29
C THR A 180 9.20 -6.81 11.15
N TYR A 181 8.41 -5.78 11.50
CA TYR A 181 7.84 -4.86 10.52
C TYR A 181 8.94 -4.15 9.72
N GLY A 182 9.90 -3.53 10.39
CA GLY A 182 11.03 -2.86 9.74
C GLY A 182 11.80 -3.79 8.82
N ALA A 183 12.16 -5.00 9.28
CA ALA A 183 12.85 -6.01 8.48
C ALA A 183 12.04 -6.41 7.23
N SER A 184 10.72 -6.60 7.37
CA SER A 184 9.84 -6.93 6.23
C SER A 184 9.81 -5.81 5.18
N LYS A 185 9.81 -4.54 5.63
CA LYS A 185 9.82 -3.37 4.73
C LYS A 185 11.18 -3.17 4.07
N ALA A 186 12.28 -3.38 4.78
CA ALA A 186 13.63 -3.40 4.18
C ALA A 186 13.77 -4.51 3.13
N THR A 187 13.14 -5.66 3.35
CA THR A 187 13.09 -6.75 2.37
C THR A 187 12.35 -6.32 1.10
N LEU A 188 11.23 -5.58 1.19
CA LEU A 188 10.54 -5.04 0.02
C LEU A 188 11.41 -4.07 -0.79
N GLU A 189 12.23 -3.25 -0.13
CA GLU A 189 13.18 -2.37 -0.81
C GLU A 189 14.25 -3.15 -1.59
N ALA A 190 14.76 -4.24 -1.01
CA ALA A 190 15.71 -5.13 -1.69
C ALA A 190 15.05 -5.86 -2.87
N LEU A 191 13.83 -6.39 -2.68
CA LEU A 191 13.05 -7.04 -3.74
C LEU A 191 12.72 -6.08 -4.88
N THR A 192 12.41 -4.82 -4.58
CA THR A 192 12.15 -3.78 -5.58
C THR A 192 13.29 -3.68 -6.58
N ARG A 193 14.54 -3.62 -6.10
CA ARG A 193 15.73 -3.53 -6.95
C ARG A 193 15.95 -4.80 -7.77
N SER A 194 15.83 -5.96 -7.14
CA SER A 194 16.06 -7.25 -7.80
C SER A 194 15.02 -7.52 -8.88
N VAL A 195 13.73 -7.34 -8.56
CA VAL A 195 12.64 -7.56 -9.52
C VAL A 195 12.72 -6.56 -10.68
N ALA A 196 13.07 -5.28 -10.41
CA ALA A 196 13.24 -4.28 -11.47
C ALA A 196 14.25 -4.72 -12.54
N MET A 197 15.36 -5.34 -12.12
CA MET A 197 16.39 -5.87 -13.03
C MET A 197 15.87 -7.01 -13.89
N GLU A 198 15.03 -7.89 -13.32
CA GLU A 198 14.52 -9.06 -14.05
C GLU A 198 13.44 -8.68 -15.09
N VAL A 199 12.55 -7.72 -14.72
CA VAL A 199 11.33 -7.45 -15.51
C VAL A 199 11.44 -6.24 -16.44
N GLY A 200 12.51 -5.43 -16.33
CA GLY A 200 12.70 -4.22 -17.15
C GLY A 200 12.60 -4.48 -18.65
N ARG A 201 13.11 -5.64 -19.13
CA ARG A 201 13.00 -6.08 -20.55
C ARG A 201 11.56 -6.26 -21.03
N HIS A 202 10.59 -6.37 -20.12
CA HIS A 202 9.17 -6.51 -20.45
C HIS A 202 8.43 -5.15 -20.42
N GLY A 203 9.14 -4.02 -20.28
CA GLY A 203 8.53 -2.70 -20.16
C GLY A 203 7.86 -2.45 -18.80
N ILE A 204 8.21 -3.22 -17.78
CA ILE A 204 7.67 -3.11 -16.42
C ILE A 204 8.68 -2.36 -15.56
N THR A 205 8.23 -1.28 -14.91
CA THR A 205 9.01 -0.63 -13.86
C THR A 205 8.56 -1.10 -12.48
N VAL A 206 9.51 -1.20 -11.56
CA VAL A 206 9.24 -1.59 -10.16
C VAL A 206 9.92 -0.58 -9.25
N ASN A 207 9.13 0.16 -8.48
CA ASN A 207 9.62 1.16 -7.55
C ASN A 207 9.01 0.98 -6.16
N CYS A 208 9.63 1.58 -5.18
CA CYS A 208 9.17 1.57 -3.81
C CYS A 208 8.98 3.00 -3.30
N ILE A 209 7.88 3.23 -2.61
CA ILE A 209 7.65 4.45 -1.84
C ILE A 209 7.87 4.11 -0.37
N ALA A 210 8.61 4.97 0.33
CA ALA A 210 8.90 4.87 1.75
C ALA A 210 8.24 6.08 2.46
N PRO A 211 6.98 5.92 2.93
CA PRO A 211 6.27 6.98 3.64
C PRO A 211 6.93 7.29 4.99
N GLY A 212 6.91 8.57 5.37
CA GLY A 212 7.11 8.99 6.75
C GLY A 212 5.83 8.89 7.58
N PRO A 213 5.78 9.51 8.78
CA PRO A 213 4.59 9.51 9.62
C PRO A 213 3.38 10.04 8.87
N THR A 214 2.46 9.13 8.51
CA THR A 214 1.32 9.39 7.63
C THR A 214 0.00 9.29 8.42
N GLN A 215 -0.87 10.30 8.31
CA GLN A 215 -2.16 10.32 8.99
C GLN A 215 -3.19 9.41 8.31
N THR A 216 -3.18 8.14 8.67
CA THR A 216 -4.11 7.10 8.18
C THR A 216 -5.26 6.79 9.14
N GLY A 217 -5.48 7.68 10.12
CA GLY A 217 -6.39 7.44 11.25
C GLY A 217 -5.70 6.81 12.47
N TRP A 218 -4.45 6.37 12.35
CA TRP A 218 -3.64 5.77 13.41
C TRP A 218 -3.05 6.80 14.39
N ILE A 219 -2.57 7.96 13.87
CA ILE A 219 -1.84 8.95 14.68
C ILE A 219 -2.82 9.78 15.46
N ASP A 220 -2.86 9.58 16.77
CA ASP A 220 -3.62 10.45 17.68
C ASP A 220 -2.86 11.78 17.96
N SER A 221 -3.51 12.71 18.66
CA SER A 221 -2.94 14.02 18.97
C SER A 221 -1.66 13.96 19.82
N LYS A 222 -1.52 12.93 20.66
CA LYS A 222 -0.32 12.75 21.50
C LYS A 222 0.86 12.25 20.65
N LEU A 223 0.63 11.27 19.81
CA LEU A 223 1.67 10.76 18.89
C LEU A 223 2.05 11.82 17.86
N GLU A 224 1.09 12.60 17.36
CA GLU A 224 1.35 13.72 16.45
C GLU A 224 2.31 14.74 17.07
N GLN A 225 2.04 15.18 18.32
CA GLN A 225 2.94 16.09 19.03
C GLN A 225 4.33 15.54 19.24
N LEU A 226 4.46 14.21 19.37
CA LEU A 226 5.75 13.55 19.56
C LEU A 226 6.56 13.48 18.26
N VAL A 227 5.91 13.22 17.11
CA VAL A 227 6.62 12.99 15.83
C VAL A 227 6.83 14.27 15.03
N LEU A 228 5.97 15.30 15.17
CA LEU A 228 6.08 16.55 14.42
C LEU A 228 7.46 17.22 14.50
N PRO A 229 8.12 17.31 15.67
CA PRO A 229 9.45 17.93 15.76
C PRO A 229 10.54 17.24 14.93
N ALA A 230 10.35 15.95 14.60
CA ALA A 230 11.28 15.18 13.76
C ALA A 230 11.01 15.33 12.26
N ILE A 231 9.94 16.03 11.86
CA ILE A 231 9.58 16.26 10.46
C ILE A 231 9.97 17.68 10.05
N PRO A 232 11.02 17.89 9.25
CA PRO A 232 11.47 19.23 8.84
C PRO A 232 10.39 20.10 8.19
N MET A 233 9.44 19.50 7.43
CA MET A 233 8.33 20.24 6.83
C MET A 233 7.21 20.62 7.85
N GLY A 234 7.32 20.25 9.13
CA GLY A 234 6.45 20.64 10.22
C GLY A 234 4.99 20.14 10.12
N LYS A 235 4.73 19.12 9.33
CA LYS A 235 3.38 18.50 9.20
C LYS A 235 3.49 17.02 8.92
N LEU A 236 2.47 16.26 9.34
CA LEU A 236 2.33 14.86 8.96
C LEU A 236 2.16 14.72 7.44
N VAL A 237 2.63 13.61 6.91
CA VAL A 237 2.31 13.21 5.53
C VAL A 237 0.83 12.87 5.43
N SER A 238 0.15 13.29 4.38
CA SER A 238 -1.20 12.85 4.10
C SER A 238 -1.20 11.64 3.17
N PRO A 239 -2.22 10.75 3.24
CA PRO A 239 -2.41 9.70 2.27
C PRO A 239 -2.46 10.21 0.82
N GLN A 240 -2.93 11.44 0.62
CA GLN A 240 -2.98 12.10 -0.68
C GLN A 240 -1.58 12.45 -1.21
N ASP A 241 -0.63 12.86 -0.35
CA ASP A 241 0.76 13.13 -0.76
C ASP A 241 1.41 11.84 -1.30
N ILE A 242 1.16 10.70 -0.62
CA ILE A 242 1.62 9.39 -1.08
C ILE A 242 0.95 9.01 -2.40
N ALA A 243 -0.38 9.17 -2.50
CA ALA A 243 -1.14 8.81 -3.70
C ALA A 243 -0.67 9.61 -4.94
N GLN A 244 -0.31 10.89 -4.80
CA GLN A 244 0.23 11.68 -5.90
C GLN A 244 1.58 11.15 -6.38
N THR A 245 2.44 10.72 -5.47
CA THR A 245 3.72 10.11 -5.83
C THR A 245 3.51 8.74 -6.51
N ILE A 246 2.53 7.95 -6.05
CA ILE A 246 2.14 6.70 -6.71
C ILE A 246 1.66 6.96 -8.13
N LEU A 247 0.78 7.96 -8.35
CA LEU A 247 0.31 8.34 -9.69
C LEU A 247 1.48 8.70 -10.61
N PHE A 248 2.42 9.52 -10.13
CA PHE A 248 3.60 9.87 -10.91
C PHE A 248 4.42 8.63 -11.29
N LEU A 249 4.72 7.75 -10.34
CA LEU A 249 5.47 6.51 -10.62
C LEU A 249 4.72 5.55 -11.54
N ALA A 250 3.38 5.57 -11.52
CA ALA A 250 2.53 4.79 -12.40
C ALA A 250 2.39 5.39 -13.80
N SER A 251 2.79 6.63 -14.01
CA SER A 251 2.61 7.37 -15.26
C SER A 251 3.55 6.91 -16.37
N GLU A 252 3.28 7.41 -17.59
CA GLU A 252 4.19 7.26 -18.74
C GLU A 252 5.46 8.09 -18.53
N GLN A 253 5.37 9.25 -17.85
CA GLN A 253 6.48 10.15 -17.56
C GLN A 253 7.57 9.50 -16.70
N ALA A 254 7.18 8.54 -15.83
CA ALA A 254 8.11 7.78 -14.99
C ALA A 254 8.64 6.50 -15.66
N GLY A 255 8.47 6.35 -16.98
CA GLY A 255 8.80 5.12 -17.71
C GLY A 255 10.27 4.66 -17.64
N MET A 256 11.19 5.56 -17.30
CA MET A 256 12.61 5.24 -17.08
C MET A 256 13.02 5.17 -15.60
N LEU A 257 12.07 5.38 -14.67
CA LEU A 257 12.32 5.21 -13.24
C LEU A 257 11.99 3.77 -12.84
N THR A 258 13.01 3.02 -12.45
CA THR A 258 12.85 1.65 -11.94
C THR A 258 13.92 1.31 -10.91
N GLY A 259 13.62 0.43 -9.98
CA GLY A 259 14.50 0.00 -8.88
C GLY A 259 14.72 1.07 -7.80
N GLN A 260 13.92 2.14 -7.78
CA GLN A 260 14.12 3.25 -6.86
C GLN A 260 13.31 3.08 -5.57
N VAL A 261 13.87 3.58 -4.46
CA VAL A 261 13.17 3.78 -3.18
C VAL A 261 13.06 5.29 -2.97
N ILE A 262 11.82 5.79 -2.96
CA ILE A 262 11.54 7.22 -2.86
C ILE A 262 10.89 7.50 -1.52
N LYS A 263 11.56 8.27 -0.67
CA LYS A 263 11.01 8.74 0.61
C LYS A 263 10.00 9.86 0.37
N VAL A 264 8.81 9.70 0.91
CA VAL A 264 7.75 10.74 0.96
C VAL A 264 7.45 10.98 2.43
N SER A 265 8.30 11.77 3.08
CA SER A 265 8.38 11.83 4.54
C SER A 265 8.42 13.25 5.11
N GLY A 266 8.41 14.28 4.25
CA GLY A 266 8.63 15.65 4.70
C GLY A 266 10.02 15.90 5.32
N GLY A 267 10.98 15.01 5.02
CA GLY A 267 12.35 15.06 5.55
C GLY A 267 12.58 14.24 6.83
N HIS A 268 11.56 13.54 7.33
CA HIS A 268 11.72 12.58 8.42
C HIS A 268 12.62 11.41 7.98
N ALA A 269 13.51 10.95 8.85
CA ALA A 269 14.39 9.80 8.64
C ALA A 269 15.13 9.80 7.27
N LEU A 270 15.81 10.89 6.94
CA LEU A 270 16.65 11.02 5.74
C LEU A 270 17.90 10.15 5.79
#